data_bcaebba8c24e99f4220da3faaed1b2cc
#
_entry.id   bcaebba8c24e99f4220da3faaed1b2cc
#
_cell.length_a   1.000
_cell.length_b   1.000
_cell.length_c   1.000
_cell.angle_alpha   90.00
_cell.angle_beta   90.00
_cell.angle_gamma   90.00
#
_symmetry.space_group_name_H-M   'P 1'
#
loop_
_entity.id
_entity.type
_entity.pdbx_description
1 polymer ?
#
loop_
_entity_poly.entity_id
_entity_poly.type
_entity_poly.pdbx_seq_one_letter_code
_entity_poly.pdbx_strand_id
1 'polypeptide(L)'
;GILEHYFGDTYATELGNRIRVLDGDITRPELADCLPGDIQTVIHTAATVKHYGPWDYFRSINIQGTKHVIDYAKRVGAKLLHISTVSVSGNSLVDAFDVLSVDEPIDFTEADLFVEQPLDNVYIRSKFEAERAVLNAALEGLDAKIIRVGNLTNRLSDFKFQPNYRSNAFLGRVRAALAIGALPDYLMHLYAEFSPIDQTAEGVIKIGQYADQQTVFHLNSHQNLYFDRMVEILNQLG
;
A
#
# COMPACT_ATOMS: atom_id res chain seq x y z
N GLY A 1 13.37 8.63 15.90
CA GLY A 1 12.28 8.57 14.91
C GLY A 1 12.37 7.36 13.96
N ILE A 2 11.52 7.31 12.91
CA ILE A 2 11.48 6.16 11.96
C ILE A 2 12.82 5.95 11.26
N LEU A 3 13.45 7.03 10.80
CA LEU A 3 14.76 6.92 10.13
C LEU A 3 15.85 6.38 11.07
N GLU A 4 15.89 6.85 12.29
CA GLU A 4 16.80 6.35 13.33
C GLU A 4 16.55 4.86 13.62
N HIS A 5 15.27 4.44 13.71
CA HIS A 5 14.91 3.04 13.93
C HIS A 5 15.48 2.11 12.84
N TYR A 6 15.36 2.51 11.57
CA TYR A 6 15.80 1.67 10.45
C TYR A 6 17.27 1.82 10.09
N PHE A 7 17.85 3.00 10.23
CA PHE A 7 19.17 3.32 9.70
C PHE A 7 20.20 3.70 10.78
N GLY A 8 19.79 3.73 12.07
CA GLY A 8 20.68 4.12 13.15
C GLY A 8 21.30 5.49 12.91
N ASP A 9 22.58 5.64 13.25
CA ASP A 9 23.30 6.92 13.12
C ASP A 9 23.60 7.32 11.66
N THR A 10 23.52 6.37 10.72
CA THR A 10 23.82 6.67 9.30
C THR A 10 22.87 7.69 8.68
N TYR A 11 21.61 7.76 9.13
CA TYR A 11 20.69 8.75 8.60
C TYR A 11 21.04 10.18 9.00
N ALA A 12 21.72 10.39 10.13
CA ALA A 12 22.07 11.70 10.63
C ALA A 12 23.05 12.43 9.70
N THR A 13 23.92 11.68 9.00
CA THR A 13 24.85 12.22 8.00
C THR A 13 24.15 12.63 6.71
N GLU A 14 23.02 12.04 6.39
CA GLU A 14 22.23 12.33 5.18
C GLU A 14 21.20 13.46 5.42
N LEU A 15 20.76 13.62 6.67
CA LEU A 15 19.79 14.66 7.05
C LEU A 15 20.39 16.06 6.87
N GLY A 16 19.69 16.92 6.12
CA GLY A 16 20.19 18.26 5.78
C GLY A 16 21.10 18.32 4.54
N ASN A 17 21.74 17.21 4.16
CA ASN A 17 22.52 17.12 2.93
C ASN A 17 21.67 16.58 1.77
N ARG A 18 21.34 15.29 1.83
CA ARG A 18 20.56 14.60 0.80
C ARG A 18 19.08 14.46 1.17
N ILE A 19 18.76 14.54 2.47
CA ILE A 19 17.38 14.43 2.98
C ILE A 19 16.96 15.77 3.56
N ARG A 20 15.90 16.35 3.00
CA ARG A 20 15.23 17.55 3.52
C ARG A 20 13.81 17.19 3.95
N VAL A 21 13.47 17.49 5.19
CA VAL A 21 12.12 17.30 5.72
C VAL A 21 11.35 18.60 5.59
N LEU A 22 10.14 18.52 5.03
CA LEU A 22 9.20 19.62 4.89
C LEU A 22 7.88 19.23 5.54
N ASP A 23 7.30 20.14 6.29
CA ASP A 23 5.94 19.95 6.82
C ASP A 23 4.90 20.21 5.72
N GLY A 24 3.86 19.36 5.68
CA GLY A 24 2.78 19.52 4.72
C GLY A 24 1.58 18.65 5.05
N ASP A 25 0.43 19.06 4.54
CA ASP A 25 -0.85 18.35 4.64
C ASP A 25 -1.46 18.18 3.25
N ILE A 26 -1.52 16.94 2.78
CA ILE A 26 -2.05 16.62 1.44
C ILE A 26 -3.53 16.96 1.28
N THR A 27 -4.27 17.15 2.37
CA THR A 27 -5.69 17.55 2.29
C THR A 27 -5.85 19.02 1.91
N ARG A 28 -4.77 19.81 1.98
CA ARG A 28 -4.78 21.24 1.66
C ARG A 28 -4.31 21.49 0.23
N PRO A 29 -5.10 22.19 -0.58
CA PRO A 29 -4.72 22.50 -1.96
C PRO A 29 -3.44 23.35 -2.05
N GLU A 30 -3.15 24.16 -1.01
CA GLU A 30 -1.94 25.00 -0.92
C GLU A 30 -0.64 24.21 -0.69
N LEU A 31 -0.73 22.89 -0.47
CA LEU A 31 0.47 22.02 -0.31
C LEU A 31 1.48 22.26 -1.45
N ALA A 32 0.97 22.36 -2.66
CA ALA A 32 1.78 22.58 -3.84
C ALA A 32 2.65 23.85 -3.78
N ASP A 33 2.22 24.89 -3.06
CA ASP A 33 2.95 26.17 -2.96
C ASP A 33 4.11 26.11 -1.96
N CYS A 34 4.08 25.12 -1.07
CA CYS A 34 5.14 24.88 -0.07
C CYS A 34 6.22 23.90 -0.54
N LEU A 35 6.03 23.25 -1.69
CA LEU A 35 6.94 22.23 -2.21
C LEU A 35 7.90 22.80 -3.26
N PRO A 36 9.13 22.24 -3.40
CA PRO A 36 10.12 22.67 -4.39
C PRO A 36 9.60 22.52 -5.82
N GLY A 37 10.01 23.43 -6.71
CA GLY A 37 9.60 23.42 -8.13
C GLY A 37 10.47 22.57 -9.06
N ASP A 38 11.56 21.98 -8.57
CA ASP A 38 12.59 21.27 -9.33
C ASP A 38 12.58 19.75 -9.10
N ILE A 39 11.43 19.21 -8.71
CA ILE A 39 11.25 17.78 -8.43
C ILE A 39 11.06 17.00 -9.73
N GLN A 40 11.82 15.92 -9.90
CA GLN A 40 11.74 15.03 -11.06
C GLN A 40 10.80 13.82 -10.82
N THR A 41 10.67 13.36 -9.57
CA THR A 41 9.83 12.21 -9.22
C THR A 41 9.15 12.45 -7.90
N VAL A 42 7.85 12.18 -7.85
CA VAL A 42 7.03 12.20 -6.64
C VAL A 42 6.65 10.77 -6.30
N ILE A 43 7.01 10.30 -5.10
CA ILE A 43 6.54 9.01 -4.56
C ILE A 43 5.45 9.29 -3.55
N HIS A 44 4.19 9.04 -3.94
CA HIS A 44 3.02 9.33 -3.11
C HIS A 44 2.63 8.11 -2.28
N THR A 45 3.01 8.13 -1.00
CA THR A 45 2.70 7.08 -0.02
C THR A 45 1.69 7.53 1.04
N ALA A 46 1.37 8.82 1.07
CA ALA A 46 0.50 9.39 2.11
C ALA A 46 -0.95 8.92 1.93
N ALA A 47 -1.47 8.20 2.91
CA ALA A 47 -2.84 7.71 2.93
C ALA A 47 -3.28 7.36 4.36
N THR A 48 -4.60 7.38 4.60
CA THR A 48 -5.16 6.66 5.74
C THR A 48 -5.39 5.20 5.36
N VAL A 49 -4.86 4.28 6.17
CA VAL A 49 -4.92 2.82 5.93
C VAL A 49 -5.87 2.09 6.90
N LYS A 50 -6.71 2.85 7.60
CA LYS A 50 -7.75 2.27 8.48
C LYS A 50 -8.82 1.59 7.62
N HIS A 51 -9.37 0.46 8.08
CA HIS A 51 -10.42 -0.26 7.35
C HIS A 51 -11.84 0.18 7.71
N TYR A 52 -12.01 1.14 8.63
CA TYR A 52 -13.29 1.66 9.09
C TYR A 52 -13.17 3.13 9.48
N GLY A 53 -14.28 3.85 9.35
CA GLY A 53 -14.38 5.26 9.69
C GLY A 53 -15.32 6.02 8.75
N PRO A 54 -15.55 7.32 8.97
CA PRO A 54 -16.40 8.14 8.13
C PRO A 54 -15.83 8.28 6.71
N TRP A 55 -16.69 8.13 5.69
CA TRP A 55 -16.29 8.25 4.29
C TRP A 55 -15.58 9.57 3.96
N ASP A 56 -16.07 10.69 4.48
CA ASP A 56 -15.48 12.01 4.19
C ASP A 56 -14.03 12.13 4.67
N TYR A 57 -13.67 11.44 5.76
CA TYR A 57 -12.29 11.37 6.24
C TYR A 57 -11.38 10.64 5.23
N PHE A 58 -11.82 9.51 4.69
CA PHE A 58 -11.06 8.79 3.65
C PHE A 58 -11.02 9.57 2.34
N ARG A 59 -12.14 10.15 1.95
CA ARG A 59 -12.25 10.96 0.74
C ARG A 59 -11.30 12.14 0.77
N SER A 60 -11.22 12.86 1.88
CA SER A 60 -10.34 14.04 2.01
C SER A 60 -8.87 13.67 1.89
N ILE A 61 -8.42 12.58 2.54
CA ILE A 61 -7.02 12.17 2.54
C ILE A 61 -6.67 11.38 1.28
N ASN A 62 -7.36 10.25 1.04
CA ASN A 62 -6.92 9.31 0.01
C ASN A 62 -7.29 9.77 -1.40
N ILE A 63 -8.38 10.52 -1.57
CA ILE A 63 -8.84 10.94 -2.90
C ILE A 63 -8.45 12.39 -3.18
N GLN A 64 -8.86 13.34 -2.35
CA GLN A 64 -8.53 14.74 -2.59
C GLN A 64 -7.04 15.00 -2.41
N GLY A 65 -6.42 14.40 -1.38
CA GLY A 65 -4.98 14.45 -1.20
C GLY A 65 -4.22 13.92 -2.41
N THR A 66 -4.65 12.79 -2.99
CA THR A 66 -4.05 12.27 -4.23
C THR A 66 -4.23 13.24 -5.41
N LYS A 67 -5.39 13.91 -5.53
CA LYS A 67 -5.58 14.93 -6.58
C LYS A 67 -4.64 16.12 -6.42
N HIS A 68 -4.45 16.61 -5.19
CA HIS A 68 -3.48 17.69 -4.94
C HIS A 68 -2.05 17.28 -5.30
N VAL A 69 -1.66 16.02 -5.04
CA VAL A 69 -0.36 15.49 -5.45
C VAL A 69 -0.25 15.36 -6.97
N ILE A 70 -1.32 14.94 -7.66
CA ILE A 70 -1.39 14.93 -9.14
C ILE A 70 -1.19 16.35 -9.69
N ASP A 71 -1.90 17.34 -9.15
CA ASP A 71 -1.80 18.74 -9.59
C ASP A 71 -0.38 19.28 -9.39
N TYR A 72 0.24 18.96 -8.26
CA TYR A 72 1.64 19.29 -8.01
C TYR A 72 2.58 18.63 -9.02
N ALA A 73 2.46 17.30 -9.24
CA ALA A 73 3.30 16.59 -10.20
C ALA A 73 3.17 17.16 -11.62
N LYS A 74 1.95 17.45 -12.07
CA LYS A 74 1.67 18.13 -13.36
C LYS A 74 2.34 19.50 -13.42
N ARG A 75 2.23 20.30 -12.36
CA ARG A 75 2.77 21.67 -12.30
C ARG A 75 4.29 21.69 -12.46
N VAL A 76 5.00 20.75 -11.85
CA VAL A 76 6.48 20.71 -11.88
C VAL A 76 7.03 19.78 -12.98
N GLY A 77 6.16 19.10 -13.73
CA GLY A 77 6.57 18.15 -14.77
C GLY A 77 7.22 16.87 -14.21
N ALA A 78 6.87 16.48 -12.99
CA ALA A 78 7.44 15.31 -12.32
C ALA A 78 6.72 14.02 -12.69
N LYS A 79 7.45 12.90 -12.73
CA LYS A 79 6.88 11.56 -12.71
C LYS A 79 6.17 11.31 -11.38
N LEU A 80 5.01 10.66 -11.40
CA LEU A 80 4.25 10.28 -10.21
C LEU A 80 4.27 8.76 -10.01
N LEU A 81 4.80 8.31 -8.87
CA LEU A 81 4.70 6.93 -8.40
C LEU A 81 3.65 6.90 -7.27
N HIS A 82 2.45 6.42 -7.58
CA HIS A 82 1.36 6.30 -6.60
C HIS A 82 1.36 4.91 -5.96
N ILE A 83 1.60 4.85 -4.65
CA ILE A 83 1.57 3.59 -3.91
C ILE A 83 0.11 3.25 -3.59
N SER A 84 -0.38 2.19 -4.22
CA SER A 84 -1.70 1.62 -4.01
C SER A 84 -1.61 0.28 -3.26
N THR A 85 -2.61 -0.56 -3.37
CA THR A 85 -2.69 -1.85 -2.68
C THR A 85 -3.30 -2.91 -3.58
N VAL A 86 -2.86 -4.15 -3.48
CA VAL A 86 -3.52 -5.29 -4.15
C VAL A 86 -4.97 -5.46 -3.67
N SER A 87 -5.32 -4.93 -2.49
CA SER A 87 -6.69 -5.00 -1.94
C SER A 87 -7.73 -4.24 -2.78
N VAL A 88 -7.34 -3.44 -3.78
CA VAL A 88 -8.31 -2.83 -4.72
C VAL A 88 -9.06 -3.88 -5.55
N SER A 89 -8.57 -5.12 -5.61
CA SER A 89 -9.29 -6.27 -6.15
C SER A 89 -10.59 -6.57 -5.40
N GLY A 90 -10.82 -5.91 -4.26
CA GLY A 90 -12.00 -6.10 -3.43
C GLY A 90 -11.86 -7.23 -2.42
N ASN A 91 -12.89 -7.42 -1.63
CA ASN A 91 -12.95 -8.51 -0.65
C ASN A 91 -13.42 -9.84 -1.25
N SER A 92 -13.55 -9.92 -2.58
CA SER A 92 -13.99 -11.14 -3.27
C SER A 92 -13.12 -12.37 -2.97
N LEU A 93 -11.90 -12.15 -2.49
CA LEU A 93 -11.04 -13.22 -1.93
C LEU A 93 -11.42 -13.61 -0.48
N VAL A 94 -12.37 -12.93 0.15
CA VAL A 94 -12.67 -13.07 1.60
C VAL A 94 -14.16 -13.35 1.88
N ASP A 95 -15.02 -13.36 0.88
CA ASP A 95 -16.35 -13.97 1.05
C ASP A 95 -16.19 -15.50 1.13
N ALA A 96 -15.55 -15.89 2.25
CA ALA A 96 -15.25 -17.27 2.58
C ALA A 96 -16.52 -18.14 2.73
N PHE A 97 -17.71 -17.54 2.66
CA PHE A 97 -18.97 -18.25 2.56
C PHE A 97 -19.31 -18.62 1.11
N ASP A 98 -18.75 -17.90 0.12
CA ASP A 98 -18.98 -18.17 -1.30
C ASP A 98 -17.76 -18.80 -2.02
N VAL A 99 -16.61 -18.89 -1.37
CA VAL A 99 -15.40 -19.54 -1.95
C VAL A 99 -15.62 -21.02 -2.28
N LEU A 100 -16.65 -21.64 -1.70
CA LEU A 100 -17.06 -23.00 -2.04
C LEU A 100 -17.95 -23.08 -3.29
N SER A 101 -18.35 -21.95 -3.88
CA SER A 101 -19.28 -21.88 -5.01
C SER A 101 -18.71 -21.22 -6.27
N VAL A 102 -17.47 -20.69 -6.23
CA VAL A 102 -16.83 -20.11 -7.41
C VAL A 102 -16.07 -21.20 -8.13
N ASP A 103 -16.60 -21.65 -9.25
CA ASP A 103 -16.00 -22.70 -10.09
C ASP A 103 -14.62 -22.32 -10.68
N GLU A 104 -14.28 -21.02 -10.73
CA GLU A 104 -12.93 -20.54 -11.10
C GLU A 104 -12.60 -19.22 -10.37
N PRO A 105 -11.38 -19.07 -9.78
CA PRO A 105 -10.93 -17.82 -9.21
C PRO A 105 -10.77 -16.77 -10.31
N ILE A 106 -11.29 -15.57 -10.10
CA ILE A 106 -11.06 -14.44 -11.00
C ILE A 106 -9.66 -13.88 -10.69
N ASP A 107 -8.75 -14.00 -11.67
CA ASP A 107 -7.45 -13.35 -11.59
C ASP A 107 -7.62 -11.83 -11.79
N PHE A 108 -7.23 -11.07 -10.78
CA PHE A 108 -7.18 -9.60 -10.84
C PHE A 108 -5.77 -9.17 -11.27
N THR A 109 -5.65 -8.69 -12.48
CA THR A 109 -4.36 -8.36 -13.12
C THR A 109 -4.09 -6.86 -13.12
N GLU A 110 -2.91 -6.45 -13.61
CA GLU A 110 -2.58 -5.04 -13.81
C GLU A 110 -3.44 -4.34 -14.88
N ALA A 111 -4.07 -5.12 -15.77
CA ALA A 111 -4.99 -4.58 -16.77
C ALA A 111 -6.37 -4.24 -16.19
N ASP A 112 -6.68 -4.77 -14.99
CA ASP A 112 -7.98 -4.64 -14.39
C ASP A 112 -8.03 -3.44 -13.43
N LEU A 113 -9.11 -2.67 -13.50
CA LEU A 113 -9.46 -1.67 -12.51
C LEU A 113 -10.78 -2.04 -11.83
N PHE A 114 -11.82 -2.32 -12.62
CA PHE A 114 -13.13 -2.67 -12.12
C PHE A 114 -13.64 -3.94 -12.81
N VAL A 115 -13.85 -4.98 -12.02
CA VAL A 115 -14.37 -6.30 -12.41
C VAL A 115 -15.58 -6.66 -11.55
N GLU A 116 -16.37 -5.64 -11.18
CA GLU A 116 -17.54 -5.76 -10.28
C GLU A 116 -17.19 -6.22 -8.86
N GLN A 117 -15.92 -6.05 -8.46
CA GLN A 117 -15.48 -6.39 -7.10
C GLN A 117 -16.20 -5.54 -6.05
N PRO A 118 -16.52 -6.12 -4.86
CA PRO A 118 -17.13 -5.37 -3.76
C PRO A 118 -16.23 -4.24 -3.27
N LEU A 119 -16.78 -3.03 -3.18
CA LEU A 119 -16.10 -1.82 -2.70
C LEU A 119 -16.72 -1.27 -1.41
N ASP A 120 -17.29 -2.15 -0.58
CA ASP A 120 -17.96 -1.77 0.67
C ASP A 120 -16.99 -1.30 1.74
N ASN A 121 -15.76 -1.82 1.72
CA ASN A 121 -14.72 -1.37 2.63
C ASN A 121 -14.25 0.05 2.26
N VAL A 122 -14.36 0.99 3.19
CA VAL A 122 -14.04 2.42 2.97
C VAL A 122 -12.59 2.66 2.53
N TYR A 123 -11.64 1.85 3.04
CA TYR A 123 -10.24 1.92 2.63
C TYR A 123 -10.08 1.48 1.16
N ILE A 124 -10.55 0.27 0.84
CA ILE A 124 -10.49 -0.30 -0.51
C ILE A 124 -11.11 0.66 -1.52
N ARG A 125 -12.35 1.12 -1.24
CA ARG A 125 -13.05 2.09 -2.09
C ARG A 125 -12.25 3.37 -2.28
N SER A 126 -11.66 3.92 -1.22
CA SER A 126 -10.89 5.16 -1.32
C SER A 126 -9.61 5.00 -2.13
N LYS A 127 -8.92 3.85 -2.03
CA LYS A 127 -7.74 3.53 -2.85
C LYS A 127 -8.11 3.29 -4.31
N PHE A 128 -9.21 2.59 -4.58
CA PHE A 128 -9.76 2.42 -5.92
C PHE A 128 -10.06 3.77 -6.59
N GLU A 129 -10.74 4.69 -5.89
CA GLU A 129 -11.04 6.02 -6.41
C GLU A 129 -9.77 6.88 -6.62
N ALA A 130 -8.76 6.71 -5.78
CA ALA A 130 -7.45 7.35 -5.95
C ALA A 130 -6.73 6.82 -7.21
N GLU A 131 -6.71 5.50 -7.44
CA GLU A 131 -6.16 4.91 -8.68
C GLU A 131 -6.86 5.46 -9.91
N ARG A 132 -8.21 5.55 -9.88
CA ARG A 132 -8.99 6.11 -10.98
C ARG A 132 -8.58 7.55 -11.29
N ALA A 133 -8.30 8.37 -10.26
CA ALA A 133 -7.81 9.73 -10.47
C ALA A 133 -6.41 9.75 -11.10
N VAL A 134 -5.50 8.86 -10.69
CA VAL A 134 -4.16 8.75 -11.27
C VAL A 134 -4.21 8.25 -12.71
N LEU A 135 -5.05 7.23 -13.02
CA LEU A 135 -5.23 6.73 -14.38
C LEU A 135 -5.75 7.82 -15.32
N ASN A 136 -6.74 8.60 -14.87
CA ASN A 136 -7.24 9.73 -15.66
C ASN A 136 -6.12 10.75 -15.94
N ALA A 137 -5.30 11.07 -14.94
CA ALA A 137 -4.19 11.98 -15.11
C ALA A 137 -3.12 11.43 -16.07
N ALA A 138 -2.88 10.11 -16.05
CA ALA A 138 -1.97 9.45 -17.00
C ALA A 138 -2.51 9.51 -18.43
N LEU A 139 -3.82 9.30 -18.63
CA LEU A 139 -4.48 9.47 -19.93
C LEU A 139 -4.39 10.91 -20.46
N GLU A 140 -4.34 11.89 -19.57
CA GLU A 140 -4.11 13.32 -19.88
C GLU A 140 -2.63 13.67 -20.09
N GLY A 141 -1.71 12.69 -20.02
CA GLY A 141 -0.29 12.85 -20.33
C GLY A 141 0.65 12.98 -19.13
N LEU A 142 0.18 12.78 -17.89
CA LEU A 142 1.08 12.70 -16.74
C LEU A 142 1.88 11.39 -16.81
N ASP A 143 3.21 11.46 -16.70
CA ASP A 143 4.03 10.26 -16.49
C ASP A 143 3.76 9.71 -15.08
N ALA A 144 2.85 8.74 -14.99
CA ALA A 144 2.40 8.17 -13.73
C ALA A 144 2.47 6.65 -13.72
N LYS A 145 2.88 6.10 -12.57
CA LYS A 145 2.85 4.67 -12.28
C LYS A 145 2.01 4.44 -11.03
N ILE A 146 1.14 3.43 -11.06
CA ILE A 146 0.38 2.92 -9.92
C ILE A 146 1.02 1.61 -9.50
N ILE A 147 1.43 1.54 -8.24
CA ILE A 147 2.12 0.37 -7.71
C ILE A 147 1.25 -0.22 -6.60
N ARG A 148 0.57 -1.32 -6.91
CA ARG A 148 -0.27 -2.07 -5.98
C ARG A 148 0.62 -2.97 -5.14
N VAL A 149 0.88 -2.54 -3.90
CA VAL A 149 1.72 -3.30 -2.97
C VAL A 149 0.90 -4.30 -2.17
N GLY A 150 1.55 -5.38 -1.73
CA GLY A 150 0.98 -6.39 -0.85
C GLY A 150 0.96 -5.96 0.62
N ASN A 151 0.84 -6.93 1.53
CA ASN A 151 0.90 -6.71 2.97
C ASN A 151 2.34 -6.42 3.39
N LEU A 152 2.63 -5.15 3.65
CA LEU A 152 3.97 -4.72 4.05
C LEU A 152 4.33 -5.26 5.44
N THR A 153 5.47 -5.92 5.53
CA THR A 153 5.98 -6.56 6.74
C THR A 153 7.35 -6.02 7.14
N ASN A 154 8.09 -6.77 7.95
CA ASN A 154 9.46 -6.45 8.35
C ASN A 154 10.41 -6.34 7.15
N ARG A 155 11.56 -5.73 7.37
CA ARG A 155 12.67 -5.84 6.43
C ARG A 155 13.21 -7.28 6.41
N LEU A 156 13.52 -7.79 5.23
CA LEU A 156 14.12 -9.11 5.09
C LEU A 156 15.58 -9.09 5.54
N SER A 157 16.27 -7.95 5.37
CA SER A 157 17.70 -7.81 5.64
C SER A 157 18.07 -7.93 7.12
N ASP A 158 17.20 -7.52 8.06
CA ASP A 158 17.49 -7.51 9.49
C ASP A 158 16.28 -7.81 10.38
N PHE A 159 15.17 -8.20 9.77
CA PHE A 159 13.89 -8.52 10.41
C PHE A 159 13.27 -7.39 11.26
N LYS A 160 13.77 -6.16 11.15
CA LYS A 160 13.17 -5.02 11.83
C LYS A 160 11.79 -4.75 11.29
N PHE A 161 10.83 -4.64 12.21
CA PHE A 161 9.45 -4.26 11.91
C PHE A 161 9.22 -2.76 12.17
N GLN A 162 8.12 -2.20 11.63
CA GLN A 162 7.77 -0.81 11.86
C GLN A 162 7.59 -0.50 13.36
N PRO A 163 8.04 0.67 13.87
CA PRO A 163 7.93 1.01 15.29
C PRO A 163 6.50 0.99 15.83
N ASN A 164 5.54 1.34 14.98
CA ASN A 164 4.10 1.35 15.30
C ASN A 164 3.38 0.04 14.93
N TYR A 165 4.07 -1.09 14.97
CA TYR A 165 3.53 -2.41 14.59
C TYR A 165 2.22 -2.77 15.32
N ARG A 166 1.98 -2.20 16.50
CA ARG A 166 0.75 -2.41 17.28
C ARG A 166 -0.50 -1.89 16.58
N SER A 167 -0.36 -0.92 15.68
CA SER A 167 -1.45 -0.38 14.86
C SER A 167 -1.59 -1.09 13.50
N ASN A 168 -0.72 -2.06 13.21
CA ASN A 168 -0.82 -2.85 11.98
C ASN A 168 -2.01 -3.81 12.07
N ALA A 169 -2.94 -3.72 11.11
CA ALA A 169 -4.19 -4.48 11.14
C ALA A 169 -3.96 -6.00 11.05
N PHE A 170 -3.01 -6.45 10.21
CA PHE A 170 -2.69 -7.86 10.07
C PHE A 170 -2.12 -8.45 11.37
N LEU A 171 -1.09 -7.80 11.93
CA LEU A 171 -0.53 -8.22 13.22
C LEU A 171 -1.55 -8.15 14.37
N GLY A 172 -2.47 -7.20 14.30
CA GLY A 172 -3.59 -7.10 15.24
C GLY A 172 -4.46 -8.36 15.21
N ARG A 173 -4.76 -8.89 14.04
CA ARG A 173 -5.53 -10.15 13.86
C ARG A 173 -4.75 -11.35 14.40
N VAL A 174 -3.46 -11.48 14.06
CA VAL A 174 -2.60 -12.56 14.59
C VAL A 174 -2.55 -12.52 16.11
N ARG A 175 -2.34 -11.35 16.72
CA ARG A 175 -2.34 -11.18 18.18
C ARG A 175 -3.67 -11.53 18.82
N ALA A 176 -4.78 -11.15 18.19
CA ALA A 176 -6.12 -11.51 18.68
C ALA A 176 -6.33 -13.03 18.65
N ALA A 177 -5.94 -13.69 17.57
CA ALA A 177 -5.98 -15.15 17.46
C ALA A 177 -5.18 -15.84 18.56
N LEU A 178 -3.93 -15.38 18.79
CA LEU A 178 -3.08 -15.88 19.86
C LEU A 178 -3.69 -15.67 21.26
N ALA A 179 -4.29 -14.49 21.49
CA ALA A 179 -4.93 -14.18 22.78
C ALA A 179 -6.19 -15.00 23.05
N ILE A 180 -6.94 -15.34 22.01
CA ILE A 180 -8.16 -16.16 22.07
C ILE A 180 -7.79 -17.66 22.13
N GLY A 181 -6.62 -18.05 21.58
CA GLY A 181 -6.21 -19.44 21.44
C GLY A 181 -6.98 -20.20 20.36
N ALA A 182 -7.66 -19.49 19.46
CA ALA A 182 -8.47 -20.09 18.40
C ALA A 182 -8.53 -19.21 17.16
N LEU A 183 -8.68 -19.85 16.01
CA LEU A 183 -8.99 -19.24 14.73
C LEU A 183 -10.28 -19.87 14.18
N PRO A 184 -11.13 -19.12 13.47
CA PRO A 184 -12.24 -19.70 12.74
C PRO A 184 -11.74 -20.71 11.71
N ASP A 185 -12.42 -21.86 11.61
CA ASP A 185 -12.01 -22.96 10.74
C ASP A 185 -11.87 -22.55 9.27
N TYR A 186 -12.77 -21.72 8.76
CA TYR A 186 -12.72 -21.23 7.40
C TYR A 186 -11.45 -20.44 7.06
N LEU A 187 -10.77 -19.82 8.05
CA LEU A 187 -9.52 -19.10 7.83
C LEU A 187 -8.33 -20.03 7.57
N MET A 188 -8.43 -21.31 7.99
CA MET A 188 -7.33 -22.26 7.85
C MET A 188 -6.97 -22.54 6.38
N HIS A 189 -7.92 -22.36 5.48
CA HIS A 189 -7.77 -22.56 4.04
C HIS A 189 -7.35 -21.29 3.28
N LEU A 190 -7.34 -20.15 3.97
CA LEU A 190 -6.87 -18.89 3.41
C LEU A 190 -5.35 -18.77 3.57
N TYR A 191 -4.77 -17.90 2.80
CA TYR A 191 -3.35 -17.59 2.90
C TYR A 191 -3.12 -16.12 3.22
N ALA A 192 -2.01 -15.83 3.87
CA ALA A 192 -1.47 -14.49 4.07
C ALA A 192 -0.28 -14.27 3.13
N GLU A 193 -0.29 -13.14 2.48
CA GLU A 193 0.82 -12.65 1.69
C GLU A 193 1.69 -11.75 2.56
N PHE A 194 3.02 -11.87 2.45
CA PHE A 194 4.00 -11.09 3.20
C PHE A 194 4.99 -10.44 2.25
N SER A 195 4.90 -9.12 2.12
CA SER A 195 5.82 -8.31 1.31
C SER A 195 6.83 -7.58 2.20
N PRO A 196 8.11 -7.99 2.21
CA PRO A 196 9.14 -7.30 2.97
C PRO A 196 9.29 -5.85 2.50
N ILE A 197 9.29 -4.89 3.45
CA ILE A 197 9.26 -3.46 3.12
C ILE A 197 10.49 -2.99 2.35
N ASP A 198 11.68 -3.54 2.64
CA ASP A 198 12.93 -3.19 1.94
C ASP A 198 12.91 -3.67 0.48
N GLN A 199 12.43 -4.89 0.22
CA GLN A 199 12.28 -5.40 -1.14
C GLN A 199 11.21 -4.63 -1.92
N THR A 200 10.08 -4.31 -1.26
CA THR A 200 9.04 -3.49 -1.86
C THR A 200 9.56 -2.09 -2.20
N ALA A 201 10.31 -1.46 -1.30
CA ALA A 201 10.91 -0.14 -1.56
C ALA A 201 11.88 -0.17 -2.75
N GLU A 202 12.73 -1.20 -2.84
CA GLU A 202 13.62 -1.41 -3.99
C GLU A 202 12.82 -1.59 -5.29
N GLY A 203 11.75 -2.38 -5.26
CA GLY A 203 10.85 -2.58 -6.39
C GLY A 203 10.20 -1.28 -6.86
N VAL A 204 9.73 -0.43 -5.94
CA VAL A 204 9.19 0.91 -6.25
C VAL A 204 10.20 1.77 -7.00
N ILE A 205 11.46 1.79 -6.55
CA ILE A 205 12.52 2.56 -7.22
C ILE A 205 12.81 1.99 -8.62
N LYS A 206 12.91 0.67 -8.77
CA LYS A 206 13.13 0.02 -10.07
C LYS A 206 11.99 0.31 -11.05
N ILE A 207 10.72 0.21 -10.61
CA ILE A 207 9.55 0.56 -11.42
C ILE A 207 9.60 2.04 -11.82
N GLY A 208 9.98 2.93 -10.90
CA GLY A 208 10.14 4.36 -11.18
C GLY A 208 11.19 4.68 -12.25
N GLN A 209 12.24 3.87 -12.33
CA GLN A 209 13.31 3.99 -13.32
C GLN A 209 12.97 3.32 -14.66
N TYR A 210 11.96 2.45 -14.67
CA TYR A 210 11.58 1.70 -15.85
C TYR A 210 10.89 2.59 -16.89
N ALA A 211 11.38 2.54 -18.12
CA ALA A 211 10.95 3.44 -19.21
C ALA A 211 9.74 2.92 -20.01
N ASP A 212 9.04 1.89 -19.52
CA ASP A 212 7.88 1.32 -20.17
C ASP A 212 6.63 2.21 -20.05
N GLN A 213 5.70 2.05 -21.00
CA GLN A 213 4.40 2.72 -20.99
C GLN A 213 3.39 2.09 -20.04
N GLN A 214 3.70 0.95 -19.43
CA GLN A 214 2.85 0.31 -18.45
C GLN A 214 2.61 1.24 -17.24
N THR A 215 1.34 1.44 -16.89
CA THR A 215 0.94 2.36 -15.82
C THR A 215 0.71 1.64 -14.50
N VAL A 216 0.20 0.41 -14.50
CA VAL A 216 -0.16 -0.33 -13.29
C VAL A 216 0.78 -1.51 -13.09
N PHE A 217 1.23 -1.71 -11.86
CA PHE A 217 2.13 -2.80 -11.46
C PHE A 217 1.62 -3.45 -10.18
N HIS A 218 1.65 -4.78 -10.11
CA HIS A 218 1.54 -5.54 -8.87
C HIS A 218 2.94 -5.75 -8.28
N LEU A 219 3.14 -5.30 -7.05
CA LEU A 219 4.40 -5.43 -6.33
C LEU A 219 4.13 -6.10 -4.97
N ASN A 220 3.98 -7.39 -5.01
CA ASN A 220 3.71 -8.22 -3.84
C ASN A 220 4.53 -9.53 -3.91
N SER A 221 4.64 -10.20 -2.77
CA SER A 221 5.30 -11.49 -2.71
C SER A 221 4.44 -12.57 -3.39
N HIS A 222 5.08 -13.45 -4.15
CA HIS A 222 4.42 -14.65 -4.69
C HIS A 222 4.40 -15.80 -3.67
N GLN A 223 5.03 -15.63 -2.51
CA GLN A 223 5.05 -16.64 -1.46
C GLN A 223 3.88 -16.42 -0.52
N ASN A 224 2.94 -17.32 -0.57
CA ASN A 224 1.77 -17.33 0.28
C ASN A 224 1.97 -18.30 1.45
N LEU A 225 1.66 -17.86 2.65
CA LEU A 225 1.64 -18.70 3.83
C LEU A 225 0.18 -19.01 4.20
N TYR A 226 -0.22 -20.26 4.11
CA TYR A 226 -1.53 -20.69 4.58
C TYR A 226 -1.66 -20.57 6.09
N PHE A 227 -2.86 -20.23 6.57
CA PHE A 227 -3.07 -20.02 8.00
C PHE A 227 -2.89 -21.28 8.83
N ASP A 228 -3.21 -22.46 8.31
CA ASP A 228 -2.92 -23.74 8.95
C ASP A 228 -1.40 -23.88 9.23
N ARG A 229 -0.58 -23.61 8.21
CA ARG A 229 0.87 -23.64 8.35
C ARG A 229 1.40 -22.57 9.31
N MET A 230 0.79 -21.39 9.32
CA MET A 230 1.14 -20.34 10.27
C MET A 230 0.85 -20.78 11.71
N VAL A 231 -0.29 -21.44 11.96
CA VAL A 231 -0.64 -21.99 13.27
C VAL A 231 0.36 -23.06 13.69
N GLU A 232 0.77 -23.98 12.79
CA GLU A 232 1.80 -24.97 13.10
C GLU A 232 3.12 -24.29 13.54
N ILE A 233 3.58 -23.27 12.80
CA ILE A 233 4.81 -22.55 13.14
C ILE A 233 4.66 -21.85 14.51
N LEU A 234 3.55 -21.19 14.78
CA LEU A 234 3.30 -20.53 16.06
C LEU A 234 3.30 -21.53 17.23
N ASN A 235 2.70 -22.70 17.05
CA ASN A 235 2.70 -23.77 18.05
C ASN A 235 4.09 -24.35 18.32
N GLN A 236 4.99 -24.33 17.32
CA GLN A 236 6.39 -24.78 17.50
C GLN A 236 7.24 -23.74 18.25
N LEU A 237 6.85 -22.47 18.19
CA LEU A 237 7.57 -21.39 18.86
C LEU A 237 7.15 -21.19 20.32
N GLY A 238 6.06 -21.81 20.79
CA GLY A 238 5.53 -21.73 22.16
C GLY A 238 4.52 -20.64 22.30
#